data_39f35d8137b4e3b06d9a303bb955eed6
#
_entry.id   39f35d8137b4e3b06d9a303bb955eed6
#
_cell.length_a   1.000
_cell.length_b   1.000
_cell.length_c   1.000
_cell.angle_alpha   90.00
_cell.angle_beta   90.00
_cell.angle_gamma   90.00
#
_symmetry.space_group_name_H-M   'P 1'
#
loop_
_entity.id
_entity.type
_entity.pdbx_description
1 polymer ?
#
loop_
_entity_poly.entity_id
_entity_poly.type
_entity_poly.pdbx_seq_one_letter_code
_entity_poly.pdbx_strand_id
1 'polypeptide(L)'
;MHKGGWKPFWAALGAALLVLLPLVGGTVLLTRQMLRQQWLMQTAEPQRGVPIDLPKADDRMTLLLCTAGEQPGFVLFYLNAPQNAAHLLAVPGQLTVPFGGGEASLAQCYAAAGPARCRQALLETLALPEDTLYLALSPAVLETLAARYGAVRVSLSGALTAEELDALGQSPSVQTFRAREASDLLTGLDADGLLPPSRRAAARAAVWDAFFRQNFELLPSTLPEALRSQSSALLTDFAAQDYTLLGDILEF
;
A
#
# COMPACT_ATOMS: atom_id res chain seq x y z
N MET A 1 -79.96 23.02 11.01
CA MET A 1 -78.65 22.73 11.54
C MET A 1 -78.36 21.23 11.43
N HIS A 2 -77.65 20.81 10.39
CA HIS A 2 -77.33 19.39 10.18
C HIS A 2 -76.09 19.00 10.96
N LYS A 3 -76.23 18.33 12.09
CA LYS A 3 -75.17 17.68 12.85
C LYS A 3 -75.23 16.15 12.58
N GLY A 4 -74.70 15.69 11.48
CA GLY A 4 -74.84 14.24 11.20
C GLY A 4 -73.73 13.63 10.26
N GLY A 5 -72.84 14.41 9.75
CA GLY A 5 -71.97 13.94 8.68
C GLY A 5 -70.63 13.27 9.07
N TRP A 6 -70.18 13.32 10.32
CA TRP A 6 -68.83 12.87 10.70
C TRP A 6 -68.73 11.42 11.14
N LYS A 7 -69.79 10.86 11.70
CA LYS A 7 -69.79 9.45 12.16
C LYS A 7 -69.63 8.44 11.03
N PRO A 8 -70.39 8.57 9.87
CA PRO A 8 -70.25 7.61 8.76
C PRO A 8 -68.86 7.74 8.08
N PHE A 9 -68.25 8.95 8.07
CA PHE A 9 -66.94 9.16 7.52
C PHE A 9 -65.85 8.38 8.30
N TRP A 10 -65.85 8.49 9.63
CA TRP A 10 -64.90 7.77 10.48
C TRP A 10 -65.10 6.25 10.45
N ALA A 11 -66.35 5.79 10.32
CA ALA A 11 -66.63 4.38 10.14
C ALA A 11 -66.10 3.83 8.81
N ALA A 12 -66.30 4.59 7.72
CA ALA A 12 -65.76 4.21 6.40
C ALA A 12 -64.24 4.25 6.36
N LEU A 13 -63.61 5.26 6.99
CA LEU A 13 -62.16 5.37 7.09
C LEU A 13 -61.58 4.22 7.91
N GLY A 14 -62.20 3.86 9.04
CA GLY A 14 -61.82 2.74 9.87
C GLY A 14 -61.92 1.39 9.14
N ALA A 15 -62.99 1.17 8.37
CA ALA A 15 -63.16 -0.03 7.56
C ALA A 15 -62.10 -0.11 6.43
N ALA A 16 -61.80 1.02 5.76
CA ALA A 16 -60.79 1.08 4.72
C ALA A 16 -59.38 0.81 5.28
N LEU A 17 -59.05 1.36 6.43
CA LEU A 17 -57.78 1.11 7.13
C LEU A 17 -57.65 -0.35 7.56
N LEU A 18 -58.73 -0.97 8.03
CA LEU A 18 -58.74 -2.37 8.46
C LEU A 18 -58.49 -3.36 7.30
N VAL A 19 -58.88 -2.98 6.08
CA VAL A 19 -58.59 -3.76 4.87
C VAL A 19 -57.25 -3.45 4.25
N LEU A 20 -56.83 -2.17 4.24
CA LEU A 20 -55.55 -1.72 3.63
C LEU A 20 -54.32 -2.15 4.44
N LEU A 21 -54.41 -2.10 5.78
CA LEU A 21 -53.27 -2.46 6.65
C LEU A 21 -52.82 -3.92 6.46
N PRO A 22 -53.70 -4.95 6.47
CA PRO A 22 -53.25 -6.32 6.22
C PRO A 22 -52.83 -6.55 4.75
N LEU A 23 -53.36 -5.82 3.78
CA LEU A 23 -52.97 -5.91 2.38
C LEU A 23 -51.55 -5.37 2.18
N VAL A 24 -51.27 -4.19 2.72
CA VAL A 24 -49.91 -3.59 2.63
C VAL A 24 -48.91 -4.37 3.49
N GLY A 25 -49.30 -4.79 4.70
CA GLY A 25 -48.45 -5.61 5.57
C GLY A 25 -48.16 -6.99 4.96
N GLY A 26 -49.17 -7.61 4.34
CA GLY A 26 -49.02 -8.89 3.65
C GLY A 26 -48.08 -8.79 2.42
N THR A 27 -48.23 -7.74 1.61
CA THR A 27 -47.35 -7.54 0.46
C THR A 27 -45.90 -7.28 0.88
N VAL A 28 -45.65 -6.48 1.93
CA VAL A 28 -44.29 -6.22 2.45
C VAL A 28 -43.67 -7.51 3.01
N LEU A 29 -44.46 -8.35 3.72
CA LEU A 29 -43.95 -9.62 4.23
C LEU A 29 -43.65 -10.63 3.11
N LEU A 30 -44.56 -10.72 2.10
CA LEU A 30 -44.32 -11.59 0.94
C LEU A 30 -43.10 -11.12 0.11
N THR A 31 -42.97 -9.83 -0.09
CA THR A 31 -41.80 -9.28 -0.81
C THR A 31 -40.50 -9.55 -0.04
N ARG A 32 -40.52 -9.39 1.28
CA ARG A 32 -39.34 -9.74 2.12
C ARG A 32 -39.06 -11.25 2.10
N GLN A 33 -40.06 -12.10 2.11
CA GLN A 33 -39.85 -13.56 1.99
C GLN A 33 -39.34 -13.95 0.61
N MET A 34 -39.86 -13.36 -0.47
CA MET A 34 -39.36 -13.60 -1.83
C MET A 34 -37.93 -13.10 -2.03
N LEU A 35 -37.61 -11.91 -1.54
CA LEU A 35 -36.23 -11.39 -1.56
C LEU A 35 -35.29 -12.29 -0.74
N ARG A 36 -35.74 -12.78 0.42
CA ARG A 36 -34.93 -13.69 1.24
C ARG A 36 -34.76 -15.06 0.57
N GLN A 37 -35.77 -15.57 -0.11
CA GLN A 37 -35.63 -16.80 -0.88
C GLN A 37 -34.78 -16.62 -2.15
N GLN A 38 -34.89 -15.49 -2.84
CA GLN A 38 -33.99 -15.18 -3.96
C GLN A 38 -32.55 -15.03 -3.51
N TRP A 39 -32.30 -14.39 -2.36
CA TRP A 39 -30.98 -14.33 -1.74
C TRP A 39 -30.45 -15.71 -1.37
N LEU A 40 -31.32 -16.57 -0.78
CA LEU A 40 -30.92 -17.93 -0.42
C LEU A 40 -30.75 -18.83 -1.65
N MET A 41 -31.49 -18.61 -2.73
CA MET A 41 -31.25 -19.35 -3.99
C MET A 41 -30.08 -18.84 -4.78
N GLN A 42 -29.78 -17.54 -4.74
CA GLN A 42 -28.52 -16.99 -5.30
C GLN A 42 -27.29 -17.43 -4.52
N THR A 43 -27.41 -17.67 -3.21
CA THR A 43 -26.33 -18.25 -2.40
C THR A 43 -26.30 -19.78 -2.45
N ALA A 44 -27.34 -20.44 -3.00
CA ALA A 44 -27.43 -21.91 -3.11
C ALA A 44 -27.11 -22.43 -4.53
N GLU A 45 -26.93 -21.58 -5.53
CA GLU A 45 -26.20 -22.04 -6.71
C GLU A 45 -24.80 -22.41 -6.21
N PRO A 46 -24.31 -23.63 -6.53
CA PRO A 46 -22.90 -23.88 -6.37
C PRO A 46 -22.23 -22.93 -7.37
N GLN A 47 -21.92 -21.70 -6.93
CA GLN A 47 -20.85 -20.96 -7.56
C GLN A 47 -19.76 -22.02 -7.67
N ARG A 48 -19.43 -22.45 -8.88
CA ARG A 48 -18.12 -23.01 -9.18
C ARG A 48 -17.20 -21.97 -8.59
N GLY A 49 -16.82 -22.22 -7.34
CA GLY A 49 -16.12 -21.22 -6.55
C GLY A 49 -14.92 -20.83 -7.37
N VAL A 50 -14.86 -19.58 -7.75
CA VAL A 50 -13.54 -18.96 -7.90
C VAL A 50 -12.91 -19.32 -6.56
N PRO A 51 -11.87 -20.16 -6.52
CA PRO A 51 -11.22 -20.49 -5.27
C PRO A 51 -10.86 -19.15 -4.65
N ILE A 52 -11.46 -18.84 -3.50
CA ILE A 52 -10.99 -17.70 -2.71
C ILE A 52 -9.64 -18.19 -2.23
N ASP A 53 -8.59 -17.77 -2.90
CA ASP A 53 -7.23 -18.01 -2.46
C ASP A 53 -7.08 -17.29 -1.12
N LEU A 54 -7.08 -18.06 -0.05
CA LEU A 54 -6.78 -17.55 1.27
C LEU A 54 -5.26 -17.46 1.41
N PRO A 55 -4.75 -16.43 2.08
CA PRO A 55 -3.31 -16.30 2.29
C PRO A 55 -2.78 -17.53 3.04
N LYS A 56 -1.69 -18.08 2.54
CA LYS A 56 -0.99 -19.19 3.15
C LYS A 56 -0.07 -18.69 4.26
N ALA A 57 0.30 -19.56 5.18
CA ALA A 57 1.20 -19.19 6.28
C ALA A 57 2.56 -18.65 5.79
N ASP A 58 2.98 -19.06 4.59
CA ASP A 58 4.24 -18.69 3.96
C ASP A 58 4.12 -17.44 3.05
N ASP A 59 2.92 -16.86 2.90
CA ASP A 59 2.72 -15.65 2.10
C ASP A 59 3.24 -14.41 2.87
N ARG A 60 4.55 -14.38 3.02
CA ARG A 60 5.33 -13.32 3.68
C ARG A 60 6.52 -12.97 2.82
N MET A 61 6.90 -11.72 2.85
CA MET A 61 8.09 -11.25 2.15
C MET A 61 8.76 -10.14 2.96
N THR A 62 10.06 -10.26 3.13
CA THR A 62 10.90 -9.14 3.61
C THR A 62 11.75 -8.67 2.45
N LEU A 63 11.67 -7.39 2.13
CA LEU A 63 12.32 -6.78 0.99
C LEU A 63 13.13 -5.55 1.39
N LEU A 64 14.42 -5.56 1.07
CA LEU A 64 15.25 -4.38 1.13
C LEU A 64 15.12 -3.60 -0.18
N LEU A 65 14.44 -2.47 -0.13
CA LEU A 65 14.33 -1.54 -1.24
C LEU A 65 15.45 -0.51 -1.17
N CYS A 66 16.27 -0.48 -2.20
CA CYS A 66 17.36 0.51 -2.36
C CYS A 66 16.99 1.50 -3.46
N THR A 67 17.20 2.79 -3.24
CA THR A 67 17.14 3.81 -4.28
C THR A 67 18.55 4.28 -4.59
N ALA A 68 18.98 4.06 -5.84
CA ALA A 68 20.30 4.48 -6.28
C ALA A 68 20.33 6.01 -6.50
N GLY A 69 21.44 6.64 -6.17
CA GLY A 69 21.68 8.08 -6.32
C GLY A 69 22.97 8.46 -5.61
N GLU A 70 23.30 9.74 -5.60
CA GLU A 70 24.46 10.25 -4.87
C GLU A 70 24.37 9.94 -3.37
N GLN A 71 23.18 9.94 -2.84
CA GLN A 71 22.88 9.52 -1.49
C GLN A 71 21.83 8.38 -1.54
N PRO A 72 22.29 7.12 -1.56
CA PRO A 72 21.39 5.99 -1.67
C PRO A 72 20.39 5.95 -0.51
N GLY A 73 19.14 5.61 -0.82
CA GLY A 73 18.08 5.43 0.17
C GLY A 73 17.82 3.94 0.43
N PHE A 74 17.42 3.63 1.66
CA PHE A 74 17.13 2.26 2.07
C PHE A 74 15.83 2.20 2.86
N VAL A 75 14.97 1.28 2.48
CA VAL A 75 13.71 1.00 3.18
C VAL A 75 13.53 -0.50 3.25
N LEU A 76 13.19 -1.00 4.43
CA LEU A 76 12.78 -2.39 4.60
C LEU A 76 11.26 -2.45 4.54
N PHE A 77 10.77 -3.31 3.65
CA PHE A 77 9.37 -3.71 3.58
C PHE A 77 9.20 -5.05 4.24
N TYR A 78 8.25 -5.14 5.14
CA TYR A 78 7.77 -6.40 5.67
C TYR A 78 6.31 -6.57 5.28
N LEU A 79 6.05 -7.52 4.40
CA LEU A 79 4.72 -7.87 3.91
C LEU A 79 4.29 -9.19 4.54
N ASN A 80 3.07 -9.25 5.06
CA ASN A 80 2.53 -10.42 5.75
C ASN A 80 1.03 -10.54 5.44
N ALA A 81 0.69 -11.28 4.39
CA ALA A 81 -0.69 -11.50 3.96
C ALA A 81 -1.55 -12.19 5.04
N PRO A 82 -1.09 -13.25 5.75
CA PRO A 82 -1.86 -13.86 6.83
C PRO A 82 -2.29 -12.90 7.94
N GLN A 83 -1.56 -11.83 8.15
CA GLN A 83 -1.87 -10.81 9.16
C GLN A 83 -2.47 -9.54 8.56
N ASN A 84 -2.65 -9.49 7.24
CA ASN A 84 -3.05 -8.28 6.51
C ASN A 84 -2.23 -7.06 6.95
N ALA A 85 -0.91 -7.23 6.98
CA ALA A 85 0.02 -6.25 7.50
C ALA A 85 1.15 -5.95 6.51
N ALA A 86 1.38 -4.66 6.29
CA ALA A 86 2.51 -4.13 5.55
C ALA A 86 3.21 -3.07 6.41
N HIS A 87 4.49 -3.27 6.66
CA HIS A 87 5.30 -2.35 7.46
C HIS A 87 6.48 -1.84 6.64
N LEU A 88 6.71 -0.54 6.70
CA LEU A 88 7.87 0.12 6.13
C LEU A 88 8.77 0.61 7.26
N LEU A 89 10.02 0.20 7.22
CA LEU A 89 11.05 0.67 8.15
C LEU A 89 12.11 1.47 7.39
N ALA A 90 12.23 2.76 7.72
CA ALA A 90 13.28 3.61 7.20
C ALA A 90 14.65 3.18 7.74
N VAL A 91 15.61 2.93 6.87
CA VAL A 91 16.97 2.56 7.25
C VAL A 91 17.92 3.71 6.89
N PRO A 92 18.55 4.36 7.89
CA PRO A 92 19.49 5.42 7.61
C PRO A 92 20.75 4.91 6.89
N GLY A 93 21.19 5.61 5.84
CA GLY A 93 22.40 5.24 5.12
C GLY A 93 23.71 5.29 5.94
N GLN A 94 23.69 5.97 7.10
CA GLN A 94 24.81 5.99 8.06
C GLN A 94 24.74 4.86 9.08
N LEU A 95 23.74 3.97 9.01
CA LEU A 95 23.75 2.78 9.87
C LEU A 95 25.07 2.04 9.71
N THR A 96 25.77 1.82 10.82
CA THR A 96 27.03 1.08 10.85
C THR A 96 26.74 -0.41 10.64
N VAL A 97 27.43 -1.00 9.67
CA VAL A 97 27.27 -2.42 9.29
C VAL A 97 28.63 -3.08 9.12
N PRO A 98 28.73 -4.40 9.30
CA PRO A 98 29.98 -5.14 9.08
C PRO A 98 30.36 -5.14 7.58
N PHE A 99 31.61 -4.75 7.29
CA PHE A 99 32.11 -4.67 5.92
C PHE A 99 33.64 -4.88 5.86
N GLY A 100 34.09 -5.82 5.01
CA GLY A 100 35.51 -6.02 4.71
C GLY A 100 36.41 -6.38 5.90
N GLY A 101 35.85 -7.02 6.95
CA GLY A 101 36.60 -7.32 8.18
C GLY A 101 36.62 -6.18 9.21
N GLY A 102 35.95 -5.07 8.93
CA GLY A 102 35.73 -3.93 9.80
C GLY A 102 34.27 -3.48 9.77
N GLU A 103 34.06 -2.18 9.93
CA GLU A 103 32.77 -1.54 9.90
C GLU A 103 32.75 -0.40 8.86
N ALA A 104 31.59 -0.19 8.23
CA ALA A 104 31.35 0.93 7.33
C ALA A 104 29.90 1.42 7.48
N SER A 105 29.56 2.58 6.93
CA SER A 105 28.17 2.95 6.80
C SER A 105 27.50 2.11 5.70
N LEU A 106 26.18 1.92 5.82
CA LEU A 106 25.40 1.21 4.81
C LEU A 106 25.53 1.86 3.42
N ALA A 107 25.59 3.19 3.36
CA ALA A 107 25.79 3.93 2.12
C ALA A 107 27.17 3.65 1.50
N GLN A 108 28.24 3.57 2.33
CA GLN A 108 29.59 3.19 1.86
C GLN A 108 29.61 1.73 1.40
N CYS A 109 28.94 0.83 2.12
CA CYS A 109 28.78 -0.57 1.72
C CYS A 109 28.10 -0.66 0.35
N TYR A 110 27.03 0.10 0.14
CA TYR A 110 26.31 0.16 -1.13
C TYR A 110 27.20 0.66 -2.28
N ALA A 111 27.90 1.76 -2.06
CA ALA A 111 28.79 2.34 -3.06
C ALA A 111 29.94 1.41 -3.45
N ALA A 112 30.49 0.66 -2.49
CA ALA A 112 31.64 -0.23 -2.71
C ALA A 112 31.25 -1.60 -3.29
N ALA A 113 30.10 -2.17 -2.90
CA ALA A 113 29.77 -3.56 -3.18
C ALA A 113 28.29 -3.81 -3.59
N GLY A 114 27.50 -2.76 -3.71
CA GLY A 114 26.13 -2.81 -4.22
C GLY A 114 25.09 -3.37 -3.23
N PRO A 115 23.83 -3.54 -3.71
CA PRO A 115 22.69 -3.86 -2.85
C PRO A 115 22.76 -5.27 -2.23
N ALA A 116 23.31 -6.24 -2.92
CA ALA A 116 23.46 -7.61 -2.41
C ALA A 116 24.30 -7.65 -1.13
N ARG A 117 25.38 -6.89 -1.08
CA ARG A 117 26.23 -6.81 0.10
C ARG A 117 25.55 -6.03 1.23
N CYS A 118 24.78 -4.99 0.91
CA CYS A 118 23.97 -4.27 1.90
C CYS A 118 22.93 -5.20 2.55
N ARG A 119 22.25 -6.02 1.75
CA ARG A 119 21.33 -7.04 2.28
C ARG A 119 22.05 -7.96 3.26
N GLN A 120 23.19 -8.54 2.87
CA GLN A 120 23.96 -9.43 3.74
C GLN A 120 24.36 -8.75 5.05
N ALA A 121 24.86 -7.52 4.98
CA ALA A 121 25.26 -6.76 6.16
C ALA A 121 24.06 -6.45 7.09
N LEU A 122 22.89 -6.17 6.52
CA LEU A 122 21.65 -5.93 7.29
C LEU A 122 21.09 -7.21 7.91
N LEU A 123 21.23 -8.38 7.28
CA LEU A 123 20.88 -9.67 7.90
C LEU A 123 21.61 -9.85 9.22
N GLU A 124 22.91 -9.55 9.24
CA GLU A 124 23.75 -9.65 10.43
C GLU A 124 23.41 -8.58 11.48
N THR A 125 23.21 -7.32 11.03
CA THR A 125 23.02 -6.16 11.93
C THR A 125 21.64 -6.09 12.56
N LEU A 126 20.59 -6.44 11.81
CA LEU A 126 19.20 -6.30 12.24
C LEU A 126 18.53 -7.65 12.51
N ALA A 127 19.28 -8.75 12.42
CA ALA A 127 18.77 -10.13 12.56
C ALA A 127 17.53 -10.38 11.64
N LEU A 128 17.62 -9.94 10.38
CA LEU A 128 16.56 -10.15 9.41
C LEU A 128 16.47 -11.61 9.00
N PRO A 129 15.30 -12.06 8.49
CA PRO A 129 15.16 -13.39 7.92
C PRO A 129 16.16 -13.64 6.77
N GLU A 130 16.69 -14.83 6.65
CA GLU A 130 17.67 -15.19 5.61
C GLU A 130 17.10 -15.08 4.18
N ASP A 131 15.79 -15.28 4.03
CA ASP A 131 15.01 -15.14 2.81
C ASP A 131 14.66 -13.68 2.45
N THR A 132 15.20 -12.69 3.18
CA THR A 132 15.06 -11.27 2.82
C THR A 132 15.60 -11.03 1.43
N LEU A 133 14.77 -10.53 0.54
CA LEU A 133 15.13 -10.17 -0.83
C LEU A 133 15.62 -8.72 -0.92
N TYR A 134 16.27 -8.36 -2.03
CA TYR A 134 16.57 -6.96 -2.31
C TYR A 134 16.13 -6.52 -3.69
N LEU A 135 15.82 -5.24 -3.81
CA LEU A 135 15.46 -4.57 -5.05
C LEU A 135 16.10 -3.18 -5.06
N ALA A 136 17.00 -2.94 -6.02
CA ALA A 136 17.60 -1.63 -6.18
C ALA A 136 17.09 -0.97 -7.46
N LEU A 137 16.54 0.23 -7.29
CA LEU A 137 15.91 1.02 -8.32
C LEU A 137 16.80 2.22 -8.68
N SER A 138 17.15 2.33 -9.97
CA SER A 138 17.80 3.51 -10.49
C SER A 138 16.82 4.67 -10.66
N PRO A 139 17.26 5.94 -10.76
CA PRO A 139 16.39 7.08 -11.03
C PRO A 139 15.49 6.87 -12.26
N ALA A 140 16.04 6.31 -13.33
CA ALA A 140 15.28 6.06 -14.57
C ALA A 140 14.17 5.02 -14.38
N VAL A 141 14.41 3.98 -13.59
CA VAL A 141 13.40 2.97 -13.25
C VAL A 141 12.34 3.57 -12.35
N LEU A 142 12.74 4.36 -11.35
CA LEU A 142 11.79 5.08 -10.48
C LEU A 142 10.87 6.01 -11.27
N GLU A 143 11.43 6.78 -12.21
CA GLU A 143 10.65 7.66 -13.08
C GLU A 143 9.66 6.86 -13.94
N THR A 144 10.10 5.72 -14.49
CA THR A 144 9.25 4.83 -15.29
C THR A 144 8.10 4.25 -14.45
N LEU A 145 8.38 3.77 -13.25
CA LEU A 145 7.35 3.27 -12.33
C LEU A 145 6.39 4.39 -11.93
N ALA A 146 6.91 5.54 -11.51
CA ALA A 146 6.07 6.68 -11.12
C ALA A 146 5.20 7.18 -12.29
N ALA A 147 5.70 7.16 -13.52
CA ALA A 147 4.91 7.50 -14.71
C ALA A 147 3.75 6.53 -14.93
N ARG A 148 3.92 5.26 -14.60
CA ARG A 148 2.88 4.24 -14.74
C ARG A 148 1.75 4.42 -13.74
N TYR A 149 2.07 4.79 -12.49
CA TYR A 149 1.09 4.91 -11.40
C TYR A 149 0.54 6.31 -11.19
N GLY A 150 1.11 7.30 -11.88
CA GLY A 150 0.71 8.70 -11.77
C GLY A 150 1.42 9.45 -10.65
N ALA A 151 0.90 10.63 -10.32
CA ALA A 151 1.51 11.50 -9.33
C ALA A 151 1.31 10.99 -7.91
N VAL A 152 2.35 11.07 -7.09
CA VAL A 152 2.31 10.71 -5.67
C VAL A 152 1.93 11.93 -4.84
N ARG A 153 0.94 11.79 -3.97
CA ARG A 153 0.50 12.83 -3.04
C ARG A 153 1.00 12.48 -1.64
N VAL A 154 1.92 13.27 -1.13
CA VAL A 154 2.55 13.02 0.17
C VAL A 154 2.65 14.30 0.99
N SER A 155 2.51 14.18 2.32
CA SER A 155 2.91 15.19 3.27
C SER A 155 4.15 14.71 4.00
N LEU A 156 5.21 15.49 3.95
CA LEU A 156 6.45 15.19 4.65
C LEU A 156 6.43 15.67 6.12
N SER A 157 5.38 16.37 6.57
CA SER A 157 5.27 16.91 7.93
C SER A 157 5.24 15.84 9.04
N GLY A 158 4.92 14.57 8.69
CA GLY A 158 5.02 13.44 9.62
C GLY A 158 6.46 12.96 9.84
N ALA A 159 7.36 13.24 8.90
CA ALA A 159 8.76 12.81 8.93
C ALA A 159 9.72 13.95 9.25
N LEU A 160 9.40 15.19 8.86
CA LEU A 160 10.23 16.39 8.97
C LEU A 160 9.52 17.48 9.80
N THR A 161 10.30 18.28 10.49
CA THR A 161 9.80 19.49 11.18
C THR A 161 9.52 20.61 10.19
N ALA A 162 8.79 21.63 10.62
CA ALA A 162 8.50 22.80 9.78
C ALA A 162 9.79 23.53 9.34
N GLU A 163 10.79 23.61 10.22
CA GLU A 163 12.08 24.23 9.94
C GLU A 163 12.89 23.43 8.90
N GLU A 164 12.86 22.09 9.02
CA GLU A 164 13.52 21.17 8.07
C GLU A 164 12.85 21.25 6.69
N LEU A 165 11.52 21.36 6.65
CA LEU A 165 10.76 21.53 5.40
C LEU A 165 11.09 22.87 4.72
N ASP A 166 11.13 23.96 5.49
CA ASP A 166 11.48 25.29 4.98
C ASP A 166 12.91 25.31 4.42
N ALA A 167 13.87 24.71 5.14
CA ALA A 167 15.26 24.58 4.68
C ALA A 167 15.39 23.81 3.35
N LEU A 168 14.49 22.85 3.09
CA LEU A 168 14.42 22.10 1.84
C LEU A 168 13.55 22.77 0.77
N GLY A 169 12.92 23.90 1.06
CA GLY A 169 11.94 24.55 0.18
C GLY A 169 10.67 23.72 -0.03
N GLN A 170 10.33 22.84 0.93
CA GLN A 170 9.16 21.98 0.87
C GLN A 170 8.00 22.55 1.71
N SER A 171 6.76 22.30 1.26
CA SER A 171 5.57 22.72 2.00
C SER A 171 5.20 21.68 3.09
N PRO A 172 4.71 22.12 4.26
CA PRO A 172 4.16 21.21 5.27
C PRO A 172 2.82 20.58 4.87
N SER A 173 2.14 21.15 3.86
CA SER A 173 0.89 20.58 3.33
C SER A 173 1.14 19.38 2.43
N VAL A 174 0.07 18.67 2.10
CA VAL A 174 0.12 17.60 1.09
C VAL A 174 0.54 18.18 -0.24
N GLN A 175 1.61 17.65 -0.80
CA GLN A 175 2.14 18.03 -2.11
C GLN A 175 1.92 16.90 -3.11
N THR A 176 1.89 17.25 -4.39
CA THR A 176 1.72 16.29 -5.48
C THR A 176 2.99 16.28 -6.32
N PHE A 177 3.67 15.16 -6.35
CA PHE A 177 4.91 14.95 -7.09
C PHE A 177 4.64 14.09 -8.32
N ARG A 178 4.97 14.61 -9.50
CA ARG A 178 4.92 13.85 -10.77
C ARG A 178 6.10 12.87 -10.84
N ALA A 179 6.08 12.00 -11.85
CA ALA A 179 7.04 10.92 -11.99
C ALA A 179 8.50 11.34 -11.75
N ARG A 180 8.97 12.38 -12.43
CA ARG A 180 10.34 12.88 -12.27
C ARG A 180 10.57 13.50 -10.90
N GLU A 181 9.65 14.32 -10.43
CA GLU A 181 9.75 14.97 -9.12
C GLU A 181 9.75 13.95 -7.97
N ALA A 182 8.95 12.87 -8.09
CA ALA A 182 8.95 11.77 -7.13
C ALA A 182 10.28 10.99 -7.15
N SER A 183 10.85 10.75 -8.33
CA SER A 183 12.17 10.15 -8.48
C SER A 183 13.25 11.04 -7.86
N ASP A 184 13.25 12.33 -8.18
CA ASP A 184 14.20 13.30 -7.64
C ASP A 184 14.10 13.41 -6.11
N LEU A 185 12.86 13.34 -5.57
CA LEU A 185 12.63 13.34 -4.13
C LEU A 185 13.21 12.09 -3.45
N LEU A 186 13.10 10.92 -4.08
CA LEU A 186 13.63 9.67 -3.53
C LEU A 186 15.18 9.57 -3.64
N THR A 187 15.76 10.12 -4.68
CA THR A 187 17.19 9.96 -4.96
C THR A 187 18.05 11.16 -4.55
N GLY A 188 17.48 12.36 -4.59
CA GLY A 188 18.16 13.63 -4.37
C GLY A 188 17.67 14.44 -3.17
N LEU A 189 16.73 13.92 -2.38
CA LEU A 189 16.28 14.62 -1.18
C LEU A 189 17.47 14.94 -0.28
N ASP A 190 17.63 16.24 0.03
CA ASP A 190 18.69 16.74 0.89
C ASP A 190 20.11 16.46 0.34
N ALA A 191 20.32 16.77 -0.94
CA ALA A 191 21.64 16.64 -1.58
C ALA A 191 22.74 17.44 -0.86
N ASP A 192 22.37 18.59 -0.26
CA ASP A 192 23.27 19.47 0.48
C ASP A 192 23.57 18.98 1.92
N GLY A 193 22.91 17.92 2.39
CA GLY A 193 23.15 17.32 3.70
C GLY A 193 22.65 18.14 4.87
N LEU A 194 21.58 18.90 4.68
CA LEU A 194 20.95 19.75 5.71
C LEU A 194 20.22 18.95 6.79
N LEU A 195 19.76 17.74 6.43
CA LEU A 195 18.98 16.88 7.33
C LEU A 195 19.87 15.87 8.06
N PRO A 196 19.51 15.55 9.30
CA PRO A 196 20.02 14.34 9.95
C PRO A 196 19.69 13.10 9.10
N PRO A 197 20.58 12.11 9.01
CA PRO A 197 20.38 10.91 8.18
C PRO A 197 19.12 10.14 8.48
N SER A 198 18.71 10.07 9.74
CA SER A 198 17.46 9.43 10.16
C SER A 198 16.21 10.15 9.64
N ARG A 199 16.25 11.49 9.61
CA ARG A 199 15.17 12.33 9.08
C ARG A 199 15.05 12.15 7.57
N ARG A 200 16.16 12.14 6.86
CA ARG A 200 16.20 11.88 5.42
C ARG A 200 15.60 10.49 5.09
N ALA A 201 16.02 9.48 5.83
CA ALA A 201 15.48 8.12 5.66
C ALA A 201 13.95 8.09 5.93
N ALA A 202 13.50 8.74 7.00
CA ALA A 202 12.07 8.83 7.32
C ALA A 202 11.26 9.54 6.24
N ALA A 203 11.77 10.64 5.68
CA ALA A 203 11.11 11.36 4.60
C ALA A 203 10.98 10.51 3.32
N ARG A 204 12.02 9.76 2.95
CA ARG A 204 11.97 8.82 1.82
C ARG A 204 10.99 7.68 2.06
N ALA A 205 10.97 7.14 3.28
CA ALA A 205 10.00 6.11 3.64
C ALA A 205 8.55 6.64 3.58
N ALA A 206 8.31 7.90 3.95
CA ALA A 206 6.99 8.53 3.83
C ALA A 206 6.53 8.64 2.35
N VAL A 207 7.44 8.88 1.42
CA VAL A 207 7.12 8.87 -0.02
C VAL A 207 6.70 7.47 -0.48
N TRP A 208 7.43 6.44 -0.06
CA TRP A 208 7.08 5.05 -0.37
C TRP A 208 5.74 4.65 0.26
N ASP A 209 5.50 4.97 1.52
CA ASP A 209 4.22 4.70 2.19
C ASP A 209 3.06 5.36 1.44
N ALA A 210 3.21 6.63 1.06
CA ALA A 210 2.22 7.34 0.28
C ALA A 210 1.97 6.70 -1.09
N PHE A 211 3.02 6.27 -1.79
CA PHE A 211 2.92 5.56 -3.07
C PHE A 211 2.13 4.25 -2.92
N PHE A 212 2.48 3.43 -1.94
CA PHE A 212 1.80 2.15 -1.69
C PHE A 212 0.33 2.35 -1.33
N ARG A 213 0.03 3.25 -0.40
CA ARG A 213 -1.36 3.53 0.02
C ARG A 213 -2.23 4.04 -1.12
N GLN A 214 -1.69 4.90 -1.98
CA GLN A 214 -2.46 5.48 -3.08
C GLN A 214 -2.75 4.48 -4.20
N ASN A 215 -1.89 3.49 -4.37
CA ASN A 215 -1.97 2.54 -5.48
C ASN A 215 -2.32 1.13 -5.02
N PHE A 216 -2.69 0.96 -3.76
CA PHE A 216 -2.89 -0.35 -3.12
C PHE A 216 -3.77 -1.30 -3.95
N GLU A 217 -4.88 -0.81 -4.51
CA GLU A 217 -5.80 -1.61 -5.33
C GLU A 217 -5.20 -2.02 -6.69
N LEU A 218 -4.23 -1.26 -7.21
CA LEU A 218 -3.61 -1.51 -8.51
C LEU A 218 -2.33 -2.33 -8.42
N LEU A 219 -1.62 -2.23 -7.30
CA LEU A 219 -0.30 -2.84 -7.13
C LEU A 219 -0.29 -4.36 -7.30
N PRO A 220 -1.25 -5.14 -6.78
CA PRO A 220 -1.23 -6.60 -6.91
C PRO A 220 -1.13 -7.05 -8.36
N SER A 221 -1.98 -6.49 -9.20
CA SER A 221 -2.08 -6.88 -10.62
C SER A 221 -1.02 -6.24 -11.52
N THR A 222 -0.41 -5.11 -11.11
CA THR A 222 0.42 -4.32 -12.02
C THR A 222 1.89 -4.22 -11.62
N LEU A 223 2.21 -4.25 -10.33
CA LEU A 223 3.58 -4.08 -9.85
C LEU A 223 4.51 -5.23 -10.24
N PRO A 224 4.12 -6.51 -10.09
CA PRO A 224 4.96 -7.64 -10.50
C PRO A 224 5.34 -7.56 -11.98
N GLU A 225 4.39 -7.22 -12.85
CA GLU A 225 4.63 -7.07 -14.28
C GLU A 225 5.48 -5.84 -14.60
N ALA A 226 5.24 -4.71 -13.91
CA ALA A 226 6.04 -3.51 -14.07
C ALA A 226 7.52 -3.75 -13.70
N LEU A 227 7.78 -4.45 -12.61
CA LEU A 227 9.13 -4.82 -12.19
C LEU A 227 9.76 -5.83 -13.15
N ARG A 228 9.02 -6.85 -13.57
CA ARG A 228 9.50 -7.85 -14.52
C ARG A 228 9.86 -7.22 -15.86
N SER A 229 9.09 -6.26 -16.35
CA SER A 229 9.38 -5.55 -17.61
C SER A 229 10.66 -4.71 -17.54
N GLN A 230 11.08 -4.32 -16.34
CA GLN A 230 12.31 -3.56 -16.07
C GLN A 230 13.46 -4.43 -15.56
N SER A 231 13.32 -5.75 -15.55
CA SER A 231 14.27 -6.68 -14.92
C SER A 231 15.73 -6.52 -15.38
N SER A 232 15.96 -6.12 -16.62
CA SER A 232 17.30 -5.83 -17.14
C SER A 232 17.93 -4.54 -16.59
N ALA A 233 17.13 -3.63 -16.02
CA ALA A 233 17.56 -2.36 -15.44
C ALA A 233 17.53 -2.37 -13.90
N LEU A 234 17.05 -3.49 -13.31
CA LEU A 234 16.98 -3.70 -11.87
C LEU A 234 18.23 -4.47 -11.39
N LEU A 235 18.71 -4.11 -10.21
CA LEU A 235 19.60 -4.98 -9.45
C LEU A 235 18.77 -5.66 -8.36
N THR A 236 18.55 -6.96 -8.50
CA THR A 236 17.68 -7.73 -7.60
C THR A 236 18.09 -9.20 -7.56
N ASP A 237 17.73 -9.89 -6.50
CA ASP A 237 17.81 -11.35 -6.39
C ASP A 237 16.45 -12.03 -6.61
N PHE A 238 15.44 -11.29 -7.08
CA PHE A 238 14.14 -11.87 -7.41
C PHE A 238 14.25 -12.96 -8.48
N ALA A 239 13.79 -14.15 -8.15
CA ALA A 239 13.48 -15.17 -9.12
C ALA A 239 12.08 -14.95 -9.74
N ALA A 240 11.75 -15.67 -10.80
CA ALA A 240 10.44 -15.51 -11.47
C ALA A 240 9.24 -15.75 -10.54
N GLN A 241 9.38 -16.65 -9.57
CA GLN A 241 8.38 -16.98 -8.57
C GLN A 241 8.16 -15.83 -7.57
N ASP A 242 9.19 -15.02 -7.26
CA ASP A 242 9.09 -13.96 -6.27
C ASP A 242 8.24 -12.79 -6.76
N TYR A 243 8.22 -12.54 -8.08
CA TYR A 243 7.30 -11.59 -8.68
C TYR A 243 5.84 -12.04 -8.55
N THR A 244 5.58 -13.33 -8.66
CA THR A 244 4.23 -13.88 -8.50
C THR A 244 3.83 -13.80 -7.03
N LEU A 245 4.69 -14.24 -6.12
CA LEU A 245 4.48 -14.17 -4.69
C LEU A 245 4.23 -12.73 -4.22
N LEU A 246 4.96 -11.75 -4.76
CA LEU A 246 4.72 -10.34 -4.45
C LEU A 246 3.30 -9.90 -4.83
N GLY A 247 2.80 -10.33 -6.00
CA GLY A 247 1.43 -10.07 -6.43
C GLY A 247 0.41 -10.70 -5.47
N ASP A 248 0.59 -11.98 -5.19
CA ASP A 248 -0.31 -12.75 -4.31
C ASP A 248 -0.37 -12.15 -2.90
N ILE A 249 0.78 -11.73 -2.32
CA ILE A 249 0.83 -11.09 -1.01
C ILE A 249 0.12 -9.73 -1.00
N LEU A 250 0.25 -8.97 -2.07
CA LEU A 250 -0.36 -7.64 -2.18
C LEU A 250 -1.88 -7.69 -2.42
N GLU A 251 -2.45 -8.84 -2.83
CA GLU A 251 -3.89 -9.05 -3.00
C GLU A 251 -4.63 -9.11 -1.66
N PHE A 252 -3.96 -9.45 -0.61
CA PHE A 252 -4.49 -9.60 0.75
C PHE A 252 -4.18 -8.41 1.66
#